data_8086152992d9d7d2b99799669200047d
#
_entry.id   8086152992d9d7d2b99799669200047d
#
_cell.length_a   1.000
_cell.length_b   1.000
_cell.length_c   1.000
_cell.angle_alpha   90.00
_cell.angle_beta   90.00
_cell.angle_gamma   90.00
#
_symmetry.space_group_name_H-M   'P 1'
#
loop_
_entity.id
_entity.type
_entity.pdbx_description
1 polymer ?
#
loop_
_entity_poly.entity_id
_entity_poly.type
_entity_poly.pdbx_seq_one_letter_code
_entity_poly.pdbx_strand_id
1 'polypeptide(L)'
;MIRFASLGSGSQGNGLVVAAGEGAVLVDCGFSLRGTEARLARLGMSPADLCAILVTHEHSDHLAGVFTLARRYGLPVHLTHGTWSAAESRLAGRADAVRRLCRPMRADADFTVGALTVRPFAVPHDAREPVQFVFSAAGRRLGMLTDCGRITPHVVDVLSPCDA
;
A
#
# COMPACT_ATOMS: atom_id res chain seq x y z
N MET A 1 -3.75 4.84 -18.78
CA MET A 1 -2.42 4.17 -18.65
C MET A 1 -2.08 4.11 -17.17
N ILE A 2 -1.56 2.96 -16.68
CA ILE A 2 -1.00 2.85 -15.33
C ILE A 2 0.46 3.32 -15.37
N ARG A 3 0.87 4.11 -14.39
CA ARG A 3 2.25 4.54 -14.15
C ARG A 3 2.63 4.12 -12.73
N PHE A 4 3.87 3.74 -12.51
CA PHE A 4 4.35 3.38 -11.18
C PHE A 4 5.82 3.78 -10.99
N ALA A 5 6.20 4.01 -9.74
CA ALA A 5 7.57 4.33 -9.37
C ALA A 5 7.88 3.88 -7.95
N SER A 6 9.00 3.20 -7.76
CA SER A 6 9.48 2.85 -6.43
C SER A 6 10.07 4.08 -5.74
N LEU A 7 9.64 4.35 -4.53
CA LEU A 7 10.25 5.33 -3.63
C LEU A 7 11.47 4.76 -2.90
N GLY A 8 11.58 3.45 -2.86
CA GLY A 8 12.64 2.67 -2.26
C GLY A 8 12.15 1.27 -1.92
N SER A 9 13.09 0.33 -1.83
CA SER A 9 12.84 -1.08 -1.51
C SER A 9 13.98 -1.61 -0.66
N GLY A 10 13.65 -2.33 0.41
CA GLY A 10 14.57 -2.97 1.33
C GLY A 10 14.30 -2.65 2.80
N SER A 11 15.11 -3.20 3.70
CA SER A 11 14.95 -3.11 5.16
C SER A 11 15.00 -1.68 5.75
N GLN A 12 15.39 -0.69 4.95
CA GLN A 12 15.42 0.73 5.34
C GLN A 12 14.11 1.46 5.03
N GLY A 13 13.19 0.79 4.35
CA GLY A 13 11.87 1.29 4.02
C GLY A 13 11.44 0.96 2.60
N ASN A 14 10.16 0.65 2.48
CA ASN A 14 9.49 0.30 1.23
C ASN A 14 8.40 1.33 0.91
N GLY A 15 8.20 1.58 -0.36
CA GLY A 15 7.10 2.41 -0.86
C GLY A 15 7.06 2.41 -2.37
N LEU A 16 5.85 2.23 -2.91
CA LEU A 16 5.58 2.25 -4.35
C LEU A 16 4.42 3.21 -4.63
N VAL A 17 4.63 4.14 -5.54
CA VAL A 17 3.54 4.96 -6.09
C VAL A 17 2.94 4.25 -7.29
N VAL A 18 1.62 4.13 -7.35
CA VAL A 18 0.87 3.65 -8.52
C VAL A 18 -0.17 4.70 -8.87
N ALA A 19 -0.19 5.14 -10.13
CA ALA A 19 -1.05 6.21 -10.60
C ALA A 19 -1.81 5.82 -11.87
N ALA A 20 -3.08 6.27 -11.95
CA ALA A 20 -3.89 6.21 -13.16
C ALA A 20 -4.82 7.43 -13.22
N GLY A 21 -4.97 8.03 -14.42
CA GLY A 21 -5.66 9.31 -14.53
C GLY A 21 -4.94 10.39 -13.73
N GLU A 22 -5.70 11.16 -12.97
CA GLU A 22 -5.19 12.24 -12.11
C GLU A 22 -4.90 11.79 -10.67
N GLY A 23 -5.22 10.52 -10.31
CA GLY A 23 -5.07 10.00 -8.96
C GLY A 23 -3.87 9.06 -8.81
N ALA A 24 -3.27 9.05 -7.63
CA ALA A 24 -2.22 8.12 -7.25
C ALA A 24 -2.49 7.49 -5.89
N VAL A 25 -2.01 6.27 -5.68
CA VAL A 25 -1.94 5.61 -4.37
C VAL A 25 -0.49 5.38 -3.98
N LEU A 26 -0.22 5.42 -2.69
CA LEU A 26 1.04 4.98 -2.14
C LEU A 26 0.85 3.59 -1.54
N VAL A 27 1.61 2.60 -1.99
CA VAL A 27 1.66 1.28 -1.37
C VAL A 27 2.82 1.27 -0.41
N ASP A 28 2.53 1.03 0.85
CA ASP A 28 3.44 1.09 1.98
C ASP A 28 4.13 2.46 2.17
N CYS A 29 4.61 2.70 3.37
CA CYS A 29 5.38 3.88 3.70
C CYS A 29 6.30 3.56 4.88
N GLY A 30 7.43 2.91 4.59
CA GLY A 30 8.46 2.59 5.60
C GLY A 30 9.37 3.76 5.94
N PHE A 31 9.19 4.92 5.30
CA PHE A 31 10.03 6.10 5.46
C PHE A 31 9.44 7.09 6.47
N SER A 32 10.29 7.97 7.02
CA SER A 32 9.82 9.12 7.78
C SER A 32 9.00 10.07 6.90
N LEU A 33 8.17 10.93 7.50
CA LEU A 33 7.38 11.93 6.77
C LEU A 33 8.24 12.74 5.79
N ARG A 34 9.32 13.37 6.28
CA ARG A 34 10.25 14.14 5.43
C ARG A 34 10.91 13.27 4.34
N GLY A 35 11.23 12.02 4.68
CA GLY A 35 11.79 11.07 3.72
C GLY A 35 10.82 10.73 2.59
N THR A 36 9.53 10.57 2.91
CA THR A 36 8.48 10.32 1.92
C THR A 36 8.24 11.55 1.04
N GLU A 37 8.10 12.73 1.64
CA GLU A 37 7.94 14.00 0.93
C GLU A 37 9.09 14.25 -0.07
N ALA A 38 10.34 14.06 0.37
CA ALA A 38 11.50 14.24 -0.48
C ALA A 38 11.55 13.23 -1.65
N ARG A 39 11.08 11.99 -1.44
CA ARG A 39 11.04 10.97 -2.50
C ARG A 39 9.93 11.26 -3.52
N LEU A 40 8.75 11.68 -3.06
CA LEU A 40 7.66 12.11 -3.94
C LEU A 40 8.08 13.32 -4.78
N ALA A 41 8.76 14.30 -4.17
CA ALA A 41 9.25 15.48 -4.88
C ALA A 41 10.20 15.14 -6.04
N ARG A 42 10.99 14.06 -5.95
CA ARG A 42 11.84 13.59 -7.08
C ARG A 42 11.03 13.10 -8.28
N LEU A 43 9.76 12.71 -8.04
CA LEU A 43 8.82 12.33 -9.09
C LEU A 43 7.98 13.52 -9.58
N GLY A 44 8.25 14.73 -9.09
CA GLY A 44 7.41 15.90 -9.34
C GLY A 44 6.06 15.84 -8.63
N MET A 45 5.96 15.04 -7.57
CA MET A 45 4.73 14.80 -6.81
C MET A 45 4.84 15.34 -5.39
N SER A 46 3.69 15.56 -4.79
CA SER A 46 3.53 15.86 -3.36
C SER A 46 2.57 14.85 -2.71
N PRO A 47 2.53 14.76 -1.37
CA PRO A 47 1.52 13.91 -0.72
C PRO A 47 0.07 14.34 -1.00
N ALA A 48 -0.19 15.57 -1.43
CA ALA A 48 -1.53 16.03 -1.81
C ALA A 48 -2.05 15.38 -3.12
N ASP A 49 -1.15 14.82 -3.93
CA ASP A 49 -1.49 14.11 -5.17
C ASP A 49 -1.93 12.65 -4.90
N LEU A 50 -1.80 12.20 -3.64
CA LEU A 50 -2.19 10.86 -3.22
C LEU A 50 -3.67 10.81 -2.83
N CYS A 51 -4.38 9.80 -3.31
CA CYS A 51 -5.78 9.53 -2.96
C CYS A 51 -5.92 8.60 -1.75
N ALA A 52 -4.94 7.73 -1.52
CA ALA A 52 -4.94 6.75 -0.43
C ALA A 52 -3.54 6.19 -0.18
N ILE A 53 -3.39 5.55 0.98
CA ILE A 53 -2.27 4.65 1.28
C ILE A 53 -2.83 3.22 1.38
N LEU A 54 -2.17 2.27 0.72
CA LEU A 54 -2.48 0.84 0.80
C LEU A 54 -1.36 0.16 1.57
N VAL A 55 -1.69 -0.70 2.54
CA VAL A 55 -0.68 -1.35 3.38
C VAL A 55 -0.67 -2.85 3.09
N THR A 56 0.51 -3.39 2.76
CA THR A 56 0.69 -4.82 2.51
C THR A 56 0.65 -5.63 3.81
N HIS A 57 1.38 -5.19 4.82
CA HIS A 57 1.48 -5.83 6.13
C HIS A 57 2.10 -4.91 7.20
N GLU A 58 2.23 -5.38 8.44
CA GLU A 58 2.58 -4.57 9.61
C GLU A 58 4.07 -4.44 9.93
N HIS A 59 4.99 -4.93 9.11
CA HIS A 59 6.42 -4.75 9.38
C HIS A 59 6.83 -3.27 9.31
N SER A 60 7.83 -2.90 10.10
CA SER A 60 8.20 -1.49 10.30
C SER A 60 8.68 -0.80 9.04
N ASP A 61 9.40 -1.51 8.18
CA ASP A 61 9.89 -1.01 6.90
C ASP A 61 8.79 -0.85 5.83
N HIS A 62 7.54 -1.22 6.15
CA HIS A 62 6.33 -0.99 5.35
C HIS A 62 5.37 0.01 6.00
N LEU A 63 5.28 -0.01 7.34
CA LEU A 63 4.24 0.69 8.08
C LEU A 63 4.71 1.96 8.81
N ALA A 64 6.00 2.13 9.10
CA ALA A 64 6.50 3.12 10.07
C ALA A 64 6.03 4.56 9.80
N GLY A 65 5.91 4.99 8.55
CA GLY A 65 5.48 6.33 8.17
C GLY A 65 4.00 6.47 7.85
N VAL A 66 3.28 5.36 7.66
CA VAL A 66 1.90 5.34 7.15
C VAL A 66 0.97 6.26 7.93
N PHE A 67 0.86 6.06 9.24
CA PHE A 67 -0.09 6.82 10.05
C PHE A 67 0.31 8.27 10.27
N THR A 68 1.61 8.57 10.23
CA THR A 68 2.10 9.95 10.31
C THR A 68 1.75 10.72 9.04
N LEU A 69 1.98 10.11 7.87
CA LEU A 69 1.63 10.65 6.58
C LEU A 69 0.10 10.82 6.44
N ALA A 70 -0.65 9.75 6.75
CA ALA A 70 -2.10 9.75 6.70
C ALA A 70 -2.73 10.87 7.56
N ARG A 71 -2.27 11.03 8.79
CA ARG A 71 -2.74 12.11 9.67
C ARG A 71 -2.40 13.50 9.15
N ARG A 72 -1.18 13.67 8.61
CA ARG A 72 -0.71 14.99 8.14
C ARG A 72 -1.50 15.49 6.95
N TYR A 73 -1.91 14.56 6.05
CA TYR A 73 -2.53 14.91 4.77
C TYR A 73 -3.99 14.45 4.64
N GLY A 74 -4.55 13.85 5.69
CA GLY A 74 -5.95 13.38 5.69
C GLY A 74 -6.20 12.17 4.78
N LEU A 75 -5.17 11.36 4.50
CA LEU A 75 -5.26 10.25 3.55
C LEU A 75 -5.95 9.03 4.16
N PRO A 76 -6.91 8.41 3.47
CA PRO A 76 -7.43 7.12 3.87
C PRO A 76 -6.35 6.05 3.76
N VAL A 77 -6.36 5.12 4.73
CA VAL A 77 -5.42 3.99 4.82
C VAL A 77 -6.18 2.69 4.66
N HIS A 78 -5.96 1.98 3.57
CA HIS A 78 -6.52 0.65 3.34
C HIS A 78 -5.57 -0.43 3.88
N LEU A 79 -6.09 -1.29 4.76
CA LEU A 79 -5.32 -2.36 5.38
C LEU A 79 -6.24 -3.50 5.80
N THR A 80 -5.68 -4.70 5.94
CA THR A 80 -6.43 -5.86 6.44
C THR A 80 -6.70 -5.75 7.94
N HIS A 81 -7.65 -6.54 8.43
CA HIS A 81 -7.96 -6.56 9.87
C HIS A 81 -6.76 -7.03 10.70
N GLY A 82 -6.05 -8.06 10.23
CA GLY A 82 -4.85 -8.57 10.90
C GLY A 82 -3.74 -7.52 10.99
N THR A 83 -3.46 -6.83 9.88
CA THR A 83 -2.49 -5.72 9.84
C THR A 83 -2.89 -4.59 10.78
N TRP A 84 -4.18 -4.20 10.82
CA TRP A 84 -4.67 -3.20 11.77
C TRP A 84 -4.47 -3.66 13.22
N SER A 85 -4.88 -4.88 13.56
CA SER A 85 -4.77 -5.42 14.92
C SER A 85 -3.33 -5.43 15.43
N ALA A 86 -2.36 -5.77 14.57
CA ALA A 86 -0.94 -5.72 14.92
C ALA A 86 -0.41 -4.28 15.06
N ALA A 87 -0.85 -3.37 14.18
CA ALA A 87 -0.47 -1.97 14.22
C ALA A 87 -1.03 -1.25 15.46
N GLU A 88 -2.31 -1.47 15.78
CA GLU A 88 -3.01 -0.85 16.89
C GLU A 88 -2.31 -1.08 18.22
N SER A 89 -1.82 -2.30 18.46
CA SER A 89 -1.09 -2.64 19.68
C SER A 89 0.20 -1.82 19.88
N ARG A 90 0.78 -1.30 18.79
CA ARG A 90 2.02 -0.49 18.79
C ARG A 90 1.75 1.02 18.87
N LEU A 91 0.51 1.46 18.69
CA LEU A 91 0.17 2.89 18.64
C LEU A 91 0.07 3.57 20.02
N ALA A 92 0.26 2.82 21.11
CA ALA A 92 0.40 3.35 22.48
C ALA A 92 -0.65 4.45 22.81
N GLY A 93 -1.94 4.14 22.66
CA GLY A 93 -3.06 5.07 22.94
C GLY A 93 -3.37 6.11 21.86
N ARG A 94 -2.64 6.10 20.73
CA ARG A 94 -2.90 6.98 19.59
C ARG A 94 -3.79 6.35 18.52
N ALA A 95 -4.27 5.12 18.74
CA ALA A 95 -5.06 4.37 17.77
C ALA A 95 -6.32 5.13 17.31
N ASP A 96 -7.05 5.75 18.22
CA ASP A 96 -8.29 6.50 17.91
C ASP A 96 -8.05 7.67 16.96
N ALA A 97 -6.87 8.31 17.04
CA ALA A 97 -6.51 9.42 16.18
C ALA A 97 -6.35 9.02 14.70
N VAL A 98 -6.05 7.76 14.42
CA VAL A 98 -5.84 7.24 13.06
C VAL A 98 -6.94 6.29 12.62
N ARG A 99 -7.68 5.67 13.55
CA ARG A 99 -8.75 4.69 13.26
C ARG A 99 -9.77 5.22 12.24
N ARG A 100 -10.15 6.49 12.36
CA ARG A 100 -11.11 7.13 11.43
C ARG A 100 -10.60 7.24 9.99
N LEU A 101 -9.28 7.18 9.78
CA LEU A 101 -8.66 7.18 8.46
C LEU A 101 -8.55 5.77 7.88
N CYS A 102 -8.62 4.73 8.72
CA CYS A 102 -8.53 3.35 8.29
C CYS A 102 -9.76 2.90 7.53
N ARG A 103 -9.53 2.18 6.46
CA ARG A 103 -10.54 1.55 5.62
C ARG A 103 -10.21 0.06 5.54
N PRO A 104 -11.02 -0.81 6.14
CA PRO A 104 -10.77 -2.24 6.08
C PRO A 104 -10.84 -2.74 4.64
N MET A 105 -9.88 -3.58 4.27
CA MET A 105 -9.89 -4.32 3.02
C MET A 105 -9.75 -5.82 3.31
N ARG A 106 -10.11 -6.64 2.34
CA ARG A 106 -10.03 -8.11 2.43
C ARG A 106 -9.34 -8.65 1.20
N ALA A 107 -8.57 -9.72 1.37
CA ALA A 107 -8.02 -10.46 0.23
C ALA A 107 -9.15 -10.90 -0.72
N ASP A 108 -8.87 -10.90 -2.00
CA ASP A 108 -9.77 -11.28 -3.11
C ASP A 108 -11.07 -10.46 -3.24
N ALA A 109 -11.16 -9.31 -2.55
CA ALA A 109 -12.27 -8.36 -2.67
C ALA A 109 -11.79 -7.07 -3.35
N ASP A 110 -12.19 -6.86 -4.59
CA ASP A 110 -11.82 -5.67 -5.36
C ASP A 110 -12.45 -4.41 -4.76
N PHE A 111 -11.70 -3.32 -4.79
CA PHE A 111 -12.20 -1.97 -4.47
C PHE A 111 -11.58 -0.93 -5.41
N THR A 112 -12.13 0.28 -5.42
CA THR A 112 -11.65 1.36 -6.29
C THR A 112 -11.07 2.52 -5.51
N VAL A 113 -9.98 3.09 -6.04
CA VAL A 113 -9.41 4.36 -5.57
C VAL A 113 -9.11 5.21 -6.81
N GLY A 114 -9.83 6.30 -6.97
CA GLY A 114 -9.74 7.10 -8.20
C GLY A 114 -10.06 6.25 -9.43
N ALA A 115 -9.17 6.24 -10.41
CA ALA A 115 -9.28 5.45 -11.64
C ALA A 115 -8.68 4.03 -11.54
N LEU A 116 -8.15 3.65 -10.38
CA LEU A 116 -7.58 2.34 -10.12
C LEU A 116 -8.62 1.39 -9.53
N THR A 117 -8.77 0.21 -10.12
CA THR A 117 -9.34 -0.95 -9.43
C THR A 117 -8.20 -1.71 -8.78
N VAL A 118 -8.32 -1.99 -7.49
CA VAL A 118 -7.32 -2.64 -6.66
C VAL A 118 -7.85 -3.98 -6.19
N ARG A 119 -7.11 -5.05 -6.46
CA ARG A 119 -7.34 -6.39 -5.94
C ARG A 119 -6.24 -6.75 -4.95
N PRO A 120 -6.52 -6.79 -3.63
CA PRO A 120 -5.62 -7.40 -2.66
C PRO A 120 -5.66 -8.92 -2.84
N PHE A 121 -4.53 -9.60 -2.70
CA PHE A 121 -4.47 -11.06 -2.65
C PHE A 121 -3.52 -11.54 -1.56
N ALA A 122 -3.87 -12.65 -0.90
CA ALA A 122 -3.10 -13.18 0.21
C ALA A 122 -1.79 -13.82 -0.25
N VAL A 123 -0.73 -13.62 0.53
CA VAL A 123 0.59 -14.23 0.30
C VAL A 123 1.12 -14.87 1.58
N PRO A 124 1.93 -15.95 1.48
CA PRO A 124 2.64 -16.47 2.63
C PRO A 124 3.75 -15.51 3.05
N HIS A 125 3.67 -15.00 4.27
CA HIS A 125 4.69 -14.16 4.89
C HIS A 125 4.51 -14.20 6.41
N ASP A 126 5.53 -13.87 7.18
CA ASP A 126 5.53 -13.86 8.65
C ASP A 126 4.84 -12.62 9.23
N ALA A 127 3.62 -12.37 8.79
CA ALA A 127 2.75 -11.27 9.20
C ALA A 127 1.34 -11.79 9.52
N ARG A 128 0.50 -10.97 10.15
CA ARG A 128 -0.82 -11.43 10.60
C ARG A 128 -1.81 -11.71 9.47
N GLU A 129 -1.86 -10.82 8.48
CA GLU A 129 -2.77 -10.95 7.34
C GLU A 129 -2.15 -10.22 6.13
N PRO A 130 -0.99 -10.75 5.62
CA PRO A 130 -0.24 -10.09 4.56
C PRO A 130 -0.96 -10.23 3.23
N VAL A 131 -1.00 -9.13 2.48
CA VAL A 131 -1.54 -9.07 1.13
C VAL A 131 -0.57 -8.38 0.18
N GLN A 132 -0.72 -8.70 -1.11
CA GLN A 132 -0.12 -7.98 -2.21
C GLN A 132 -1.22 -7.46 -3.13
N PHE A 133 -0.89 -6.74 -4.19
CA PHE A 133 -1.89 -6.03 -4.97
C PHE A 133 -1.78 -6.29 -6.47
N VAL A 134 -2.91 -6.38 -7.14
CA VAL A 134 -3.04 -6.17 -8.57
C VAL A 134 -3.83 -4.88 -8.79
N PHE A 135 -3.29 -4.00 -9.61
CA PHE A 135 -3.93 -2.75 -10.02
C PHE A 135 -4.41 -2.89 -11.45
N SER A 136 -5.64 -2.44 -11.70
CA SER A 136 -6.22 -2.44 -13.05
C SER A 136 -6.73 -1.05 -13.39
N ALA A 137 -6.42 -0.56 -14.60
CA ALA A 137 -6.97 0.67 -15.18
C ALA A 137 -6.82 0.67 -16.70
N ALA A 138 -7.84 1.14 -17.41
CA ALA A 138 -7.84 1.29 -18.87
C ALA A 138 -7.40 0.00 -19.61
N GLY A 139 -7.90 -1.15 -19.17
CA GLY A 139 -7.60 -2.46 -19.76
C GLY A 139 -6.20 -3.00 -19.52
N ARG A 140 -5.40 -2.37 -18.64
CA ARG A 140 -4.07 -2.83 -18.25
C ARG A 140 -4.04 -3.27 -16.79
N ARG A 141 -3.12 -4.20 -16.48
CA ARG A 141 -2.95 -4.77 -15.15
C ARG A 141 -1.48 -4.71 -14.72
N LEU A 142 -1.26 -4.20 -13.52
CA LEU A 142 0.05 -4.18 -12.85
C LEU A 142 -0.01 -5.08 -11.63
N GLY A 143 0.85 -6.11 -11.58
CA GLY A 143 1.05 -6.94 -10.40
C GLY A 143 2.15 -6.35 -9.51
N MET A 144 1.93 -6.36 -8.21
CA MET A 144 2.94 -6.00 -7.22
C MET A 144 3.17 -7.18 -6.29
N LEU A 145 4.43 -7.54 -6.12
CA LEU A 145 4.86 -8.57 -5.17
C LEU A 145 6.14 -8.10 -4.48
N THR A 146 6.06 -7.91 -3.17
CA THR A 146 7.21 -7.58 -2.32
C THR A 146 7.54 -8.79 -1.42
N ASP A 147 7.35 -8.67 -0.14
CA ASP A 147 7.66 -9.74 0.83
C ASP A 147 6.71 -10.93 0.68
N CYS A 148 7.25 -11.98 0.08
CA CYS A 148 6.54 -13.23 -0.14
C CYS A 148 7.47 -14.38 0.25
N GLY A 149 7.10 -15.15 1.27
CA GLY A 149 7.94 -16.24 1.77
C GLY A 149 8.11 -17.39 0.78
N ARG A 150 7.12 -17.60 -0.11
CA ARG A 150 7.18 -18.57 -1.22
C ARG A 150 6.15 -18.24 -2.28
N ILE A 151 6.46 -18.59 -3.51
CA ILE A 151 5.51 -18.53 -4.62
C ILE A 151 4.56 -19.74 -4.53
N THR A 152 3.27 -19.47 -4.43
CA THR A 152 2.21 -20.47 -4.43
C THR A 152 1.48 -20.51 -5.77
N PRO A 153 0.73 -21.57 -6.11
CA PRO A 153 -0.14 -21.59 -7.29
C PRO A 153 -1.08 -20.38 -7.32
N HIS A 154 -1.68 -19.99 -6.19
CA HIS A 154 -2.53 -18.81 -6.09
C HIS A 154 -1.80 -17.52 -6.52
N VAL A 155 -0.56 -17.29 -6.05
CA VAL A 155 0.24 -16.15 -6.46
C VAL A 155 0.50 -16.13 -7.96
N VAL A 156 0.83 -17.31 -8.52
CA VAL A 156 1.04 -17.45 -9.99
C VAL A 156 -0.25 -17.13 -10.74
N ASP A 157 -1.37 -17.72 -10.34
CA ASP A 157 -2.67 -17.52 -11.02
C ASP A 157 -3.12 -16.06 -11.02
N VAL A 158 -2.90 -15.35 -9.90
CA VAL A 158 -3.27 -13.94 -9.77
C VAL A 158 -2.38 -13.02 -10.60
N LEU A 159 -1.07 -13.30 -10.65
CA LEU A 159 -0.09 -12.43 -11.31
C LEU A 159 0.12 -12.76 -12.80
N SER A 160 -0.09 -14.00 -13.25
CA SER A 160 0.10 -14.39 -14.66
C SER A 160 -0.65 -13.55 -15.68
N PRO A 161 -1.87 -13.04 -15.41
CA PRO A 161 -2.59 -12.16 -16.35
C PRO A 161 -2.13 -10.70 -16.32
N CYS A 162 -1.07 -10.32 -15.59
CA CYS A 162 -0.61 -8.94 -15.50
C CYS A 162 0.27 -8.56 -16.72
N ASP A 163 0.19 -7.30 -17.12
CA ASP A 163 1.03 -6.74 -18.21
C ASP A 163 2.43 -6.37 -17.69
N ALA A 164 2.55 -6.10 -16.40
CA ALA A 164 3.80 -5.78 -15.70
C ALA A 164 3.70 -6.15 -14.23
#